data_08a8da0aaf9063ff9e48d428cee9b2c2
#
_entry.id   08a8da0aaf9063ff9e48d428cee9b2c2
#
_cell.length_a   1.000
_cell.length_b   1.000
_cell.length_c   1.000
_cell.angle_alpha   90.00
_cell.angle_beta   90.00
_cell.angle_gamma   90.00
#
_symmetry.space_group_name_H-M   'P 1'
#
loop_
_entity.id
_entity.type
_entity.pdbx_description
1 polymer ?
#
loop_
_entity_poly.entity_id
_entity_poly.type
_entity_poly.pdbx_seq_one_letter_code
_entity_poly.pdbx_strand_id
1 'polypeptide(L)'
;YNGFMDKVQSPSWIYEKLKDLNTLLLIDEFDSIQNKEDKHKVAELIKLLSDSNSSFKIFVVGIAESAEELTAGHPSVQRCLKEIKLSKMSQRELVDIINSGSAKLKLNFTRDAKFRICRLSSGYPHFTHLISLKSAEGAIINEVTDIDIDDVNEAIEKSILDCENSLRQSYDETVKSSSTMIVYRKILYATALCYDEFIRSKSIRFIYNLI
;
A
#
# COMPACT_ATOMS: atom_id res chain seq x y z
N TYR A 1 -11.75 -38.46 -13.74
CA TYR A 1 -12.05 -37.16 -13.08
C TYR A 1 -10.84 -36.22 -13.05
N ASN A 2 -9.60 -36.71 -12.88
CA ASN A 2 -8.40 -35.88 -12.82
C ASN A 2 -8.10 -35.14 -14.16
N GLY A 3 -8.28 -35.80 -15.31
CA GLY A 3 -7.95 -35.20 -16.61
C GLY A 3 -8.88 -34.04 -17.04
N PHE A 4 -10.06 -33.89 -16.43
CA PHE A 4 -10.93 -32.74 -16.67
C PHE A 4 -10.46 -31.51 -15.87
N MET A 5 -10.09 -31.70 -14.62
CA MET A 5 -9.58 -30.63 -13.75
C MET A 5 -8.27 -30.06 -14.28
N ASP A 6 -7.35 -30.88 -14.80
CA ASP A 6 -6.11 -30.43 -15.42
C ASP A 6 -6.37 -29.56 -16.68
N LYS A 7 -7.39 -29.92 -17.47
CA LYS A 7 -7.79 -29.12 -18.63
C LYS A 7 -8.38 -27.76 -18.23
N VAL A 8 -9.21 -27.72 -17.18
CA VAL A 8 -9.85 -26.48 -16.68
C VAL A 8 -8.82 -25.50 -16.15
N GLN A 9 -7.68 -25.99 -15.66
CA GLN A 9 -6.60 -25.15 -15.13
C GLN A 9 -5.59 -24.71 -16.20
N SER A 10 -5.71 -25.16 -17.44
CA SER A 10 -4.76 -24.77 -18.48
C SER A 10 -5.06 -23.36 -19.01
N PRO A 11 -4.04 -22.50 -19.18
CA PRO A 11 -4.21 -21.16 -19.77
C PRO A 11 -4.91 -21.20 -21.14
N SER A 12 -4.59 -22.19 -21.97
CA SER A 12 -5.19 -22.34 -23.31
C SER A 12 -6.69 -22.64 -23.24
N TRP A 13 -7.14 -23.47 -22.28
CA TRP A 13 -8.57 -23.75 -22.11
C TRP A 13 -9.33 -22.52 -21.65
N ILE A 14 -8.76 -21.77 -20.68
CA ILE A 14 -9.35 -20.52 -20.17
C ILE A 14 -9.40 -19.48 -21.30
N TYR A 15 -8.33 -19.35 -22.08
CA TYR A 15 -8.27 -18.49 -23.25
C TYR A 15 -9.41 -18.75 -24.23
N GLU A 16 -9.67 -20.00 -24.61
CA GLU A 16 -10.76 -20.37 -25.53
C GLU A 16 -12.14 -19.97 -25.00
N LYS A 17 -12.31 -19.83 -23.69
CA LYS A 17 -13.57 -19.39 -23.07
C LYS A 17 -13.70 -17.88 -22.99
N LEU A 18 -12.58 -17.16 -22.96
CA LEU A 18 -12.56 -15.72 -22.70
C LEU A 18 -12.32 -14.87 -23.95
N LYS A 19 -11.62 -15.40 -24.95
CA LYS A 19 -11.08 -14.62 -26.08
C LYS A 19 -12.08 -13.76 -26.83
N ASP A 20 -13.34 -14.20 -26.92
CA ASP A 20 -14.41 -13.54 -27.66
C ASP A 20 -15.28 -12.62 -26.79
N LEU A 21 -14.98 -12.55 -25.48
CA LEU A 21 -15.71 -11.69 -24.56
C LEU A 21 -15.14 -10.25 -24.58
N ASN A 22 -16.01 -9.27 -24.62
CA ASN A 22 -15.64 -7.86 -24.46
C ASN A 22 -15.79 -7.46 -22.97
N THR A 23 -14.84 -7.87 -22.16
CA THR A 23 -14.90 -7.74 -20.70
C THR A 23 -13.51 -7.45 -20.12
N LEU A 24 -13.48 -6.78 -18.96
CA LEU A 24 -12.31 -6.55 -18.15
C LEU A 24 -12.38 -7.42 -16.91
N LEU A 25 -11.37 -8.25 -16.70
CA LEU A 25 -11.14 -8.98 -15.44
C LEU A 25 -10.11 -8.20 -14.60
N LEU A 26 -10.49 -7.86 -13.38
CA LEU A 26 -9.57 -7.27 -12.39
C LEU A 26 -9.17 -8.35 -11.39
N ILE A 27 -7.87 -8.53 -11.20
CA ILE A 27 -7.29 -9.43 -10.21
C ILE A 27 -6.52 -8.55 -9.23
N ASP A 28 -7.04 -8.43 -8.01
CA ASP A 28 -6.41 -7.66 -6.93
C ASP A 28 -5.55 -8.56 -6.05
N GLU A 29 -4.60 -7.95 -5.32
CA GLU A 29 -3.67 -8.65 -4.43
C GLU A 29 -2.91 -9.81 -5.11
N PHE A 30 -2.53 -9.62 -6.37
CA PHE A 30 -1.86 -10.66 -7.17
C PHE A 30 -0.51 -11.10 -6.57
N ASP A 31 0.14 -10.24 -5.81
CA ASP A 31 1.34 -10.53 -5.04
C ASP A 31 1.12 -11.59 -3.95
N SER A 32 -0.10 -11.74 -3.44
CA SER A 32 -0.46 -12.75 -2.43
C SER A 32 -0.35 -14.19 -2.95
N ILE A 33 -0.37 -14.39 -4.27
CA ILE A 33 -0.18 -15.70 -4.88
C ILE A 33 1.27 -16.16 -4.63
N GLN A 34 1.44 -17.17 -3.78
CA GLN A 34 2.76 -17.70 -3.42
C GLN A 34 3.32 -18.66 -4.48
N ASN A 35 2.45 -19.37 -5.19
CA ASN A 35 2.86 -20.35 -6.18
C ASN A 35 3.29 -19.66 -7.49
N LYS A 36 4.58 -19.79 -7.81
CA LYS A 36 5.14 -19.21 -9.05
C LYS A 36 4.52 -19.82 -10.30
N GLU A 37 4.15 -21.10 -10.27
CA GLU A 37 3.52 -21.78 -11.41
C GLU A 37 2.16 -21.16 -11.73
N ASP A 38 1.37 -20.81 -10.72
CA ASP A 38 0.07 -20.16 -10.94
C ASP A 38 0.24 -18.73 -11.47
N LYS A 39 1.24 -17.98 -11.00
CA LYS A 39 1.61 -16.68 -11.62
C LYS A 39 2.00 -16.85 -13.09
N HIS A 40 2.77 -17.89 -13.42
CA HIS A 40 3.14 -18.20 -14.81
C HIS A 40 1.93 -18.55 -15.67
N LYS A 41 0.96 -19.32 -15.17
CA LYS A 41 -0.28 -19.63 -15.90
C LYS A 41 -1.08 -18.36 -16.25
N VAL A 42 -1.18 -17.41 -15.30
CA VAL A 42 -1.84 -16.12 -15.56
C VAL A 42 -1.06 -15.32 -16.60
N ALA A 43 0.26 -15.30 -16.51
CA ALA A 43 1.12 -14.62 -17.47
C ALA A 43 0.98 -15.22 -18.88
N GLU A 44 0.91 -16.54 -19.01
CA GLU A 44 0.66 -17.23 -20.27
C GLU A 44 -0.73 -16.88 -20.84
N LEU A 45 -1.77 -16.84 -20.00
CA LEU A 45 -3.12 -16.42 -20.41
C LEU A 45 -3.11 -14.98 -20.95
N ILE A 46 -2.45 -14.05 -20.27
CA ILE A 46 -2.29 -12.66 -20.72
C ILE A 46 -1.63 -12.63 -22.09
N LYS A 47 -0.59 -13.41 -22.30
CA LYS A 47 0.10 -13.52 -23.59
C LYS A 47 -0.83 -14.04 -24.68
N LEU A 48 -1.54 -15.14 -24.46
CA LEU A 48 -2.48 -15.71 -25.44
C LEU A 48 -3.56 -14.70 -25.86
N LEU A 49 -4.14 -13.98 -24.90
CA LEU A 49 -5.13 -12.94 -25.15
C LEU A 49 -4.54 -11.76 -25.94
N SER A 50 -3.31 -11.38 -25.64
CA SER A 50 -2.61 -10.30 -26.36
C SER A 50 -2.24 -10.69 -27.79
N ASP A 51 -1.66 -11.88 -27.99
CA ASP A 51 -1.22 -12.37 -29.30
C ASP A 51 -2.43 -12.55 -30.27
N SER A 52 -3.62 -12.85 -29.74
CA SER A 52 -4.86 -12.94 -30.52
C SER A 52 -5.58 -11.61 -30.70
N ASN A 53 -5.06 -10.51 -30.16
CA ASN A 53 -5.72 -9.20 -30.12
C ASN A 53 -7.16 -9.26 -29.55
N SER A 54 -7.38 -10.10 -28.53
CA SER A 54 -8.68 -10.27 -27.87
C SER A 54 -9.20 -8.97 -27.27
N SER A 55 -10.53 -8.79 -27.30
CA SER A 55 -11.21 -7.70 -26.57
C SER A 55 -11.25 -7.91 -25.07
N PHE A 56 -11.04 -9.15 -24.60
CA PHE A 56 -10.91 -9.46 -23.17
C PHE A 56 -9.61 -8.89 -22.61
N LYS A 57 -9.71 -8.13 -21.55
CA LYS A 57 -8.54 -7.50 -20.90
C LYS A 57 -8.42 -7.99 -19.45
N ILE A 58 -7.17 -8.15 -19.00
CA ILE A 58 -6.85 -8.47 -17.62
C ILE A 58 -6.13 -7.29 -16.99
N PHE A 59 -6.63 -6.83 -15.85
CA PHE A 59 -6.01 -5.80 -15.02
C PHE A 59 -5.52 -6.46 -13.75
N VAL A 60 -4.20 -6.48 -13.56
CA VAL A 60 -3.56 -7.09 -12.40
C VAL A 60 -3.11 -5.97 -11.46
N VAL A 61 -3.51 -6.07 -10.20
CA VAL A 61 -3.12 -5.14 -9.13
C VAL A 61 -2.31 -5.92 -8.08
N GLY A 62 -1.25 -5.33 -7.59
CA GLY A 62 -0.42 -5.96 -6.55
C GLY A 62 0.76 -5.06 -6.15
N ILE A 63 1.43 -5.45 -5.08
CA ILE A 63 2.62 -4.77 -4.55
C ILE A 63 3.85 -5.44 -5.16
N ALA A 64 4.59 -4.69 -5.98
CA ALA A 64 5.85 -5.14 -6.59
C ALA A 64 6.67 -3.93 -7.05
N GLU A 65 7.98 -4.11 -7.21
CA GLU A 65 8.84 -3.06 -7.78
C GLU A 65 8.62 -2.89 -9.28
N SER A 66 8.18 -3.95 -9.96
CA SER A 66 7.91 -3.96 -11.40
C SER A 66 6.83 -4.97 -11.80
N ALA A 67 6.23 -4.77 -12.97
CA ALA A 67 5.31 -5.74 -13.57
C ALA A 67 5.99 -7.09 -13.86
N GLU A 68 7.31 -7.09 -14.10
CA GLU A 68 8.10 -8.30 -14.30
C GLU A 68 8.14 -9.17 -13.04
N GLU A 69 8.38 -8.56 -11.88
CA GLU A 69 8.37 -9.25 -10.59
C GLU A 69 6.97 -9.81 -10.29
N LEU A 70 5.93 -9.01 -10.54
CA LEU A 70 4.56 -9.40 -10.35
C LEU A 70 4.19 -10.64 -11.18
N THR A 71 4.66 -10.71 -12.42
CA THR A 71 4.40 -11.83 -13.36
C THR A 71 5.43 -12.96 -13.30
N ALA A 72 6.19 -13.03 -12.22
CA ALA A 72 7.25 -14.04 -11.99
C ALA A 72 8.33 -14.10 -13.09
N GLY A 73 8.65 -12.93 -13.69
CA GLY A 73 9.76 -12.80 -14.63
C GLY A 73 9.56 -13.47 -15.99
N HIS A 74 8.31 -13.63 -16.47
CA HIS A 74 8.04 -14.22 -17.77
C HIS A 74 8.41 -13.25 -18.91
N PRO A 75 9.55 -13.41 -19.62
CA PRO A 75 10.10 -12.37 -20.50
C PRO A 75 9.17 -11.99 -21.66
N SER A 76 8.38 -12.93 -22.17
CA SER A 76 7.49 -12.70 -23.31
C SER A 76 6.21 -11.96 -22.95
N VAL A 77 5.89 -11.79 -21.66
CA VAL A 77 4.68 -11.08 -21.21
C VAL A 77 4.91 -9.58 -21.09
N GLN A 78 6.14 -9.13 -20.84
CA GLN A 78 6.45 -7.70 -20.68
C GLN A 78 5.95 -6.83 -21.84
N ARG A 79 6.11 -7.29 -23.08
CA ARG A 79 5.61 -6.57 -24.27
C ARG A 79 4.09 -6.48 -24.35
N CYS A 80 3.38 -7.34 -23.61
CA CYS A 80 1.92 -7.41 -23.58
C CYS A 80 1.33 -6.58 -22.46
N LEU A 81 2.16 -6.10 -21.51
CA LEU A 81 1.74 -5.36 -20.34
C LEU A 81 1.89 -3.86 -20.55
N LYS A 82 0.92 -3.11 -20.03
CA LYS A 82 1.05 -1.69 -19.79
C LYS A 82 1.12 -1.47 -18.29
N GLU A 83 2.30 -1.13 -17.80
CA GLU A 83 2.51 -0.84 -16.39
C GLU A 83 1.95 0.53 -16.01
N ILE A 84 1.22 0.57 -14.89
CA ILE A 84 0.77 1.80 -14.23
C ILE A 84 1.32 1.77 -12.82
N LYS A 85 2.38 2.53 -12.57
CA LYS A 85 3.00 2.62 -11.25
C LYS A 85 2.31 3.71 -10.43
N LEU A 86 1.74 3.31 -9.29
CA LEU A 86 1.18 4.24 -8.31
C LEU A 86 2.28 4.66 -7.34
N SER A 87 2.58 5.96 -7.32
CA SER A 87 3.47 6.54 -6.32
C SER A 87 2.69 6.91 -5.05
N LYS A 88 3.43 7.22 -3.99
CA LYS A 88 2.83 7.81 -2.78
C LYS A 88 2.07 9.07 -3.11
N MET A 89 1.00 9.33 -2.38
CA MET A 89 0.20 10.53 -2.53
C MET A 89 0.98 11.78 -2.12
N SER A 90 0.79 12.85 -2.88
CA SER A 90 1.33 14.16 -2.56
C SER A 90 0.63 14.75 -1.32
N GLN A 91 1.26 15.74 -0.68
CA GLN A 91 0.66 16.44 0.45
C GLN A 91 -0.71 17.04 0.10
N ARG A 92 -0.89 17.53 -1.13
CA ARG A 92 -2.17 18.09 -1.59
C ARG A 92 -3.27 17.03 -1.60
N GLU A 93 -2.99 15.86 -2.17
CA GLU A 93 -3.94 14.75 -2.21
C GLU A 93 -4.32 14.25 -0.81
N LEU A 94 -3.34 14.20 0.12
CA LEU A 94 -3.62 13.86 1.51
C LEU A 94 -4.51 14.91 2.20
N VAL A 95 -4.27 16.20 1.94
CA VAL A 95 -5.14 17.31 2.44
C VAL A 95 -6.54 17.20 1.85
N ASP A 96 -6.70 16.80 0.58
CA ASP A 96 -8.01 16.61 -0.04
C ASP A 96 -8.80 15.46 0.63
N ILE A 97 -8.11 14.40 1.08
CA ILE A 97 -8.73 13.34 1.90
C ILE A 97 -9.28 13.93 3.20
N ILE A 98 -8.46 14.68 3.94
CA ILE A 98 -8.86 15.29 5.22
C ILE A 98 -10.06 16.21 5.01
N ASN A 99 -9.99 17.09 4.02
CA ASN A 99 -11.06 18.05 3.72
C ASN A 99 -12.37 17.37 3.32
N SER A 100 -12.28 16.31 2.50
CA SER A 100 -13.46 15.56 2.05
C SER A 100 -14.15 14.82 3.21
N GLY A 101 -13.37 14.28 4.15
CA GLY A 101 -13.90 13.64 5.35
C GLY A 101 -14.51 14.66 6.33
N SER A 102 -13.76 15.71 6.66
CA SER A 102 -14.17 16.72 7.64
C SER A 102 -15.41 17.49 7.20
N ALA A 103 -15.56 17.80 5.92
CA ALA A 103 -16.73 18.48 5.38
C ALA A 103 -18.05 17.69 5.62
N LYS A 104 -17.98 16.35 5.50
CA LYS A 104 -19.14 15.48 5.77
C LYS A 104 -19.57 15.49 7.24
N LEU A 105 -18.63 15.70 8.14
CA LEU A 105 -18.84 15.74 9.58
C LEU A 105 -19.07 17.18 10.12
N LYS A 106 -18.96 18.20 9.26
CA LYS A 106 -18.98 19.63 9.62
C LYS A 106 -17.90 20.00 10.64
N LEU A 107 -16.75 19.33 10.54
CA LEU A 107 -15.55 19.61 11.33
C LEU A 107 -14.55 20.42 10.51
N ASN A 108 -13.66 21.13 11.19
CA ASN A 108 -12.60 21.91 10.55
C ASN A 108 -11.26 21.57 11.17
N PHE A 109 -10.32 21.07 10.35
CA PHE A 109 -8.94 20.87 10.78
C PHE A 109 -8.15 22.15 10.54
N THR A 110 -7.43 22.63 11.54
CA THR A 110 -6.50 23.74 11.38
C THR A 110 -5.38 23.39 10.38
N ARG A 111 -4.69 24.41 9.88
CA ARG A 111 -3.58 24.22 8.94
C ARG A 111 -2.47 23.36 9.54
N ASP A 112 -2.13 23.58 10.80
CA ASP A 112 -1.06 22.87 11.50
C ASP A 112 -1.45 21.41 11.78
N ALA A 113 -2.71 21.15 12.13
CA ALA A 113 -3.26 19.80 12.25
C ALA A 113 -3.14 19.04 10.92
N LYS A 114 -3.58 19.61 9.80
CA LYS A 114 -3.44 19.00 8.47
C LYS A 114 -1.98 18.73 8.12
N PHE A 115 -1.10 19.70 8.36
CA PHE A 115 0.33 19.53 8.10
C PHE A 115 0.94 18.37 8.93
N ARG A 116 0.58 18.30 10.21
CA ARG A 116 1.02 17.23 11.12
C ARG A 116 0.58 15.84 10.63
N ILE A 117 -0.69 15.69 10.26
CA ILE A 117 -1.25 14.45 9.71
C ILE A 117 -0.51 14.05 8.42
N CYS A 118 -0.40 14.96 7.45
CA CYS A 118 0.25 14.68 6.18
C CYS A 118 1.70 14.26 6.35
N ARG A 119 2.44 14.91 7.25
CA ARG A 119 3.84 14.59 7.54
C ARG A 119 4.00 13.17 8.08
N LEU A 120 3.16 12.78 9.05
CA LEU A 120 3.19 11.43 9.64
C LEU A 120 2.73 10.37 8.66
N SER A 121 1.76 10.68 7.83
CA SER A 121 1.24 9.75 6.82
C SER A 121 2.24 9.43 5.72
N SER A 122 3.26 10.28 5.49
CA SER A 122 4.36 10.06 4.54
C SER A 122 3.89 9.61 3.14
N GLY A 123 2.74 10.13 2.68
CA GLY A 123 2.15 9.79 1.38
C GLY A 123 1.24 8.56 1.39
N TYR A 124 1.02 7.92 2.52
CA TYR A 124 0.13 6.76 2.63
C TYR A 124 -1.29 7.19 3.07
N PRO A 125 -2.31 7.03 2.21
CA PRO A 125 -3.68 7.45 2.51
C PRO A 125 -4.28 6.73 3.72
N HIS A 126 -3.91 5.46 3.95
CA HIS A 126 -4.36 4.68 5.10
C HIS A 126 -4.09 5.40 6.44
N PHE A 127 -2.85 5.88 6.64
CA PHE A 127 -2.51 6.60 7.87
C PHE A 127 -3.18 7.97 7.96
N THR A 128 -3.39 8.65 6.82
CA THR A 128 -4.15 9.90 6.79
C THR A 128 -5.59 9.66 7.26
N HIS A 129 -6.26 8.62 6.76
CA HIS A 129 -7.60 8.25 7.19
C HIS A 129 -7.63 7.89 8.67
N LEU A 130 -6.71 7.04 9.14
CA LEU A 130 -6.68 6.57 10.52
C LEU A 130 -6.53 7.74 11.50
N ILE A 131 -5.52 8.59 11.32
CA ILE A 131 -5.25 9.71 12.23
C ILE A 131 -6.39 10.72 12.16
N SER A 132 -6.88 11.06 10.95
CA SER A 132 -7.99 12.02 10.79
C SER A 132 -9.29 11.50 11.41
N LEU A 133 -9.60 10.21 11.27
CA LEU A 133 -10.76 9.59 11.89
C LEU A 133 -10.69 9.68 13.41
N LYS A 134 -9.54 9.31 14.01
CA LYS A 134 -9.35 9.38 15.46
C LYS A 134 -9.43 10.81 16.00
N SER A 135 -8.88 11.78 15.26
CA SER A 135 -9.03 13.20 15.62
C SER A 135 -10.50 13.65 15.56
N ALA A 136 -11.24 13.23 14.53
CA ALA A 136 -12.65 13.55 14.40
C ALA A 136 -13.50 12.88 15.47
N GLU A 137 -13.24 11.62 15.83
CA GLU A 137 -13.90 10.92 16.94
C GLU A 137 -13.70 11.68 18.26
N GLY A 138 -12.45 12.12 18.54
CA GLY A 138 -12.15 12.93 19.72
C GLY A 138 -12.90 14.26 19.73
N ALA A 139 -12.94 14.98 18.62
CA ALA A 139 -13.66 16.23 18.49
C ALA A 139 -15.17 16.09 18.73
N ILE A 140 -15.77 15.02 18.19
CA ILE A 140 -17.20 14.73 18.38
C ILE A 140 -17.50 14.41 19.87
N ILE A 141 -16.62 13.62 20.52
CA ILE A 141 -16.78 13.27 21.95
C ILE A 141 -16.67 14.52 22.82
N ASN A 142 -15.77 15.43 22.47
CA ASN A 142 -15.52 16.68 23.22
C ASN A 142 -16.47 17.82 22.80
N GLU A 143 -17.40 17.56 21.87
CA GLU A 143 -18.36 18.55 21.34
C GLU A 143 -17.68 19.81 20.73
N VAL A 144 -16.49 19.64 20.13
CA VAL A 144 -15.75 20.70 19.44
C VAL A 144 -15.80 20.55 17.93
N THR A 145 -15.74 21.67 17.20
CA THR A 145 -15.80 21.67 15.73
C THR A 145 -14.44 21.91 15.08
N ASP A 146 -13.54 22.57 15.76
CA ASP A 146 -12.20 22.87 15.28
C ASP A 146 -11.20 21.89 15.90
N ILE A 147 -10.43 21.25 15.06
CA ILE A 147 -9.43 20.24 15.42
C ILE A 147 -8.05 20.87 15.22
N ASP A 148 -7.32 21.01 16.28
CA ASP A 148 -5.98 21.57 16.27
C ASP A 148 -4.88 20.51 16.34
N ILE A 149 -3.63 20.94 16.51
CA ILE A 149 -2.46 20.05 16.55
C ILE A 149 -2.44 19.16 17.80
N ASP A 150 -3.00 19.62 18.93
CA ASP A 150 -3.02 18.87 20.19
C ASP A 150 -4.06 17.75 20.11
N ASP A 151 -5.21 18.00 19.53
CA ASP A 151 -6.20 16.96 19.22
C ASP A 151 -5.63 15.87 18.31
N VAL A 152 -4.83 16.27 17.31
CA VAL A 152 -4.13 15.32 16.44
C VAL A 152 -3.09 14.51 17.18
N ASN A 153 -2.30 15.12 18.09
CA ASN A 153 -1.32 14.41 18.87
C ASN A 153 -1.97 13.36 19.80
N GLU A 154 -3.09 13.70 20.44
CA GLU A 154 -3.88 12.74 21.24
C GLU A 154 -4.43 11.59 20.36
N ALA A 155 -4.92 11.93 19.18
CA ALA A 155 -5.41 10.94 18.21
C ALA A 155 -4.31 9.99 17.72
N ILE A 156 -3.06 10.46 17.59
CA ILE A 156 -1.92 9.62 17.22
C ILE A 156 -1.67 8.55 18.28
N GLU A 157 -1.69 8.91 19.55
CA GLU A 157 -1.51 7.95 20.64
C GLU A 157 -2.58 6.85 20.59
N LYS A 158 -3.85 7.24 20.38
CA LYS A 158 -4.96 6.30 20.20
C LYS A 158 -4.79 5.44 18.94
N SER A 159 -4.35 6.03 17.84
CA SER A 159 -4.10 5.32 16.57
C SER A 159 -3.02 4.25 16.68
N ILE A 160 -2.00 4.47 17.50
CA ILE A 160 -0.95 3.48 17.77
C ILE A 160 -1.55 2.24 18.46
N LEU A 161 -2.55 2.42 19.31
CA LEU A 161 -3.23 1.32 20.00
C LEU A 161 -4.07 0.48 19.04
N ASP A 162 -4.65 1.13 18.01
CA ASP A 162 -5.50 0.50 16.98
C ASP A 162 -4.70 0.00 15.77
N CYS A 163 -3.36 0.21 15.77
CA CYS A 163 -2.51 -0.26 14.69
C CYS A 163 -2.58 -1.77 14.56
N GLU A 164 -2.58 -2.27 13.32
CA GLU A 164 -2.66 -3.71 13.04
C GLU A 164 -1.64 -4.50 13.86
N ASN A 165 -2.09 -5.60 14.45
CA ASN A 165 -1.26 -6.46 15.28
C ASN A 165 0.01 -6.95 14.55
N SER A 166 -0.06 -7.12 13.23
CA SER A 166 1.08 -7.49 12.38
C SER A 166 2.19 -6.43 12.40
N LEU A 167 1.85 -5.14 12.29
CA LEU A 167 2.82 -4.04 12.36
C LEU A 167 3.44 -3.93 13.75
N ARG A 168 2.63 -4.10 14.79
CA ARG A 168 3.11 -4.13 16.18
C ARG A 168 4.06 -5.29 16.42
N GLN A 169 3.68 -6.48 15.96
CA GLN A 169 4.49 -7.67 16.08
C GLN A 169 5.82 -7.50 15.35
N SER A 170 5.80 -7.01 14.10
CA SER A 170 7.03 -6.75 13.33
C SER A 170 7.94 -5.72 14.01
N TYR A 171 7.37 -4.67 14.58
CA TYR A 171 8.12 -3.70 15.37
C TYR A 171 8.75 -4.35 16.62
N ASP A 172 7.94 -5.08 17.38
CA ASP A 172 8.37 -5.76 18.61
C ASP A 172 9.45 -6.80 18.32
N GLU A 173 9.31 -7.60 17.27
CA GLU A 173 10.31 -8.58 16.84
C GLU A 173 11.62 -7.90 16.45
N THR A 174 11.55 -6.81 15.69
CA THR A 174 12.73 -6.03 15.29
C THR A 174 13.44 -5.42 16.50
N VAL A 175 12.70 -4.94 17.49
CA VAL A 175 13.26 -4.24 18.66
C VAL A 175 13.67 -5.22 19.77
N LYS A 176 12.94 -6.34 19.97
CA LYS A 176 13.18 -7.29 21.06
C LYS A 176 14.29 -8.30 20.76
N SER A 177 14.64 -8.50 19.50
CA SER A 177 15.52 -9.61 19.07
C SER A 177 16.99 -9.45 19.45
N SER A 178 17.41 -8.41 20.17
CA SER A 178 18.82 -8.22 20.47
C SER A 178 19.11 -7.58 21.84
N SER A 179 20.27 -7.95 22.39
CA SER A 179 20.92 -7.28 23.54
C SER A 179 21.18 -5.78 23.30
N THR A 180 20.96 -5.29 22.10
CA THR A 180 21.17 -3.90 21.63
C THR A 180 19.85 -3.16 21.35
N MET A 181 18.81 -3.42 22.13
CA MET A 181 17.47 -2.83 21.96
C MET A 181 17.47 -1.30 21.75
N ILE A 182 18.36 -0.59 22.46
CA ILE A 182 18.49 0.87 22.35
C ILE A 182 18.98 1.28 20.95
N VAL A 183 19.91 0.53 20.35
CA VAL A 183 20.49 0.83 19.04
C VAL A 183 19.44 0.67 17.94
N TYR A 184 18.65 -0.40 17.97
CA TYR A 184 17.58 -0.62 16.98
C TYR A 184 16.49 0.46 17.05
N ARG A 185 16.07 0.86 18.24
CA ARG A 185 15.12 1.98 18.40
C ARG A 185 15.66 3.28 17.82
N LYS A 186 16.93 3.59 18.06
CA LYS A 186 17.58 4.77 17.47
C LYS A 186 17.66 4.68 15.94
N ILE A 187 17.99 3.51 15.39
CA ILE A 187 18.02 3.30 13.95
C ILE A 187 16.63 3.50 13.35
N LEU A 188 15.58 2.89 13.90
CA LEU A 188 14.22 3.06 13.43
C LEU A 188 13.77 4.52 13.54
N TYR A 189 14.11 5.21 14.62
CA TYR A 189 13.80 6.63 14.77
C TYR A 189 14.57 7.48 13.75
N ALA A 190 15.86 7.23 13.56
CA ALA A 190 16.66 7.89 12.53
C ALA A 190 16.10 7.66 11.12
N THR A 191 15.63 6.44 10.85
CA THR A 191 14.98 6.06 9.59
C THR A 191 13.68 6.85 9.39
N ALA A 192 12.85 6.96 10.43
CA ALA A 192 11.61 7.72 10.39
C ALA A 192 11.82 9.24 10.19
N LEU A 193 12.99 9.77 10.55
CA LEU A 193 13.35 11.17 10.32
C LEU A 193 13.93 11.44 8.92
N CYS A 194 14.24 10.40 8.15
CA CYS A 194 14.72 10.56 6.78
C CYS A 194 13.57 10.97 5.86
N TYR A 195 13.80 12.02 5.08
CA TYR A 195 12.81 12.54 4.13
C TYR A 195 12.88 11.87 2.75
N ASP A 196 13.94 11.12 2.47
CA ASP A 196 14.17 10.49 1.18
C ASP A 196 13.24 9.30 0.95
N GLU A 197 12.69 9.19 -0.24
CA GLU A 197 11.87 8.06 -0.66
C GLU A 197 12.66 6.73 -0.64
N PHE A 198 13.97 6.83 -0.90
CA PHE A 198 14.93 5.73 -0.76
C PHE A 198 15.95 6.05 0.33
N ILE A 199 15.75 5.45 1.49
CA ILE A 199 16.64 5.65 2.63
C ILE A 199 17.97 4.96 2.37
N ARG A 200 19.02 5.76 2.19
CA ARG A 200 20.39 5.24 2.07
C ARG A 200 21.01 5.07 3.44
N SER A 201 21.81 4.03 3.62
CA SER A 201 22.54 3.76 4.87
C SER A 201 23.38 4.96 5.37
N LYS A 202 23.88 5.80 4.44
CA LYS A 202 24.59 7.04 4.76
C LYS A 202 23.69 8.09 5.43
N SER A 203 22.45 8.24 4.96
CA SER A 203 21.48 9.19 5.54
C SER A 203 21.05 8.76 6.93
N ILE A 204 20.80 7.46 7.14
CA ILE A 204 20.49 6.90 8.46
C ILE A 204 21.67 7.14 9.43
N ARG A 205 22.89 6.86 8.99
CA ARG A 205 24.09 7.01 9.83
C ARG A 205 24.32 8.48 10.22
N PHE A 206 24.06 9.42 9.31
CA PHE A 206 24.17 10.84 9.60
C PHE A 206 23.18 11.26 10.69
N ILE A 207 21.91 10.90 10.55
CA ILE A 207 20.86 11.25 11.52
C ILE A 207 21.06 10.51 12.84
N TYR A 208 21.49 9.25 12.80
CA TYR A 208 21.81 8.46 14.01
C TYR A 208 22.87 9.12 14.90
N ASN A 209 23.87 9.77 14.28
CA ASN A 209 24.92 10.48 15.00
C ASN A 209 24.48 11.84 15.56
N LEU A 210 23.31 12.35 15.15
CA LEU A 210 22.72 13.62 15.64
C LEU A 210 21.73 13.41 16.79
N ILE A 211 21.29 12.16 17.04
CA ILE A 211 20.37 11.75 18.12
C ILE A 211 21.15 11.17 19.30
#